data_a74c4115d641a2902fb174320ddfbf38
#
_entry.id   a74c4115d641a2902fb174320ddfbf38
#
_cell.length_a   1.000
_cell.length_b   1.000
_cell.length_c   1.000
_cell.angle_alpha   90.00
_cell.angle_beta   90.00
_cell.angle_gamma   90.00
#
_symmetry.space_group_name_H-M   'P 1'
#
loop_
_entity.id
_entity.type
_entity.pdbx_description
1 polymer ?
#
loop_
_entity_poly.entity_id
_entity_poly.type
_entity_poly.pdbx_seq_one_letter_code
_entity_poly.pdbx_strand_id
1 'polypeptide(L)'
;YSVGKDSGWPHPLEDFEAAMEYLTAHQEELHICAARVIAVGLSAGGHLVTAAASSAKNRPYAVISCYGLAIRKTLAYCLPDAPDTSELVNETTCPVFLASSRNDWIVPIENTTKLIEAFEKHFVDYEAHIYGYGLHGFRLGAETGATGPLFCARVGNWMDDSLGWVEELTSGRYVSIRDCAEYQDAHAAVLSTRNSCRKIFANPRTGELLQKKFPIQYLLYQAAKKQVGFFMDTVSLRNLFQLAKVSEKAISKIDEALGAFENVEECR
;
A
#
# COMPACT_ATOMS: atom_id res chain seq x y z
N TYR A 1 -16.44 -6.50 -18.17
CA TYR A 1 -15.46 -7.46 -18.72
C TYR A 1 -16.16 -8.74 -19.15
N SER A 2 -15.50 -9.47 -20.03
CA SER A 2 -16.03 -10.70 -20.63
C SER A 2 -16.32 -11.78 -19.60
N VAL A 3 -17.48 -12.41 -19.71
CA VAL A 3 -17.94 -13.51 -18.85
C VAL A 3 -18.57 -14.62 -19.69
N GLY A 4 -18.42 -15.87 -19.28
CA GLY A 4 -19.01 -17.02 -19.96
C GLY A 4 -18.01 -18.13 -20.28
N LYS A 5 -18.46 -19.15 -21.00
CA LYS A 5 -17.65 -20.36 -21.25
C LYS A 5 -16.36 -20.11 -22.05
N ASP A 6 -16.38 -19.09 -22.91
CA ASP A 6 -15.26 -18.76 -23.81
C ASP A 6 -14.51 -17.51 -23.33
N SER A 7 -14.74 -17.04 -22.10
CA SER A 7 -14.20 -15.82 -21.53
C SER A 7 -13.42 -16.07 -20.24
N GLY A 8 -12.76 -17.22 -20.16
CA GLY A 8 -11.87 -17.54 -19.06
C GLY A 8 -10.66 -16.60 -18.99
N TRP A 9 -9.84 -16.76 -17.96
CA TRP A 9 -8.60 -16.02 -17.85
C TRP A 9 -7.69 -16.31 -19.08
N PRO A 10 -7.02 -15.32 -19.73
CA PRO A 10 -6.80 -13.93 -19.24
C PRO A 10 -7.78 -12.86 -19.77
N HIS A 11 -8.83 -13.21 -20.52
CA HIS A 11 -9.72 -12.23 -21.17
C HIS A 11 -10.23 -11.10 -20.26
N PRO A 12 -10.62 -11.33 -18.98
CA PRO A 12 -11.01 -10.23 -18.11
C PRO A 12 -9.91 -9.19 -17.90
N LEU A 13 -8.64 -9.61 -17.84
CA LEU A 13 -7.51 -8.69 -17.73
C LEU A 13 -7.25 -7.95 -19.03
N GLU A 14 -7.38 -8.63 -20.18
CA GLU A 14 -7.26 -8.01 -21.51
C GLU A 14 -8.33 -6.94 -21.71
N ASP A 15 -9.58 -7.20 -21.31
CA ASP A 15 -10.65 -6.19 -21.32
C ASP A 15 -10.33 -4.99 -20.42
N PHE A 16 -9.76 -5.23 -19.24
CA PHE A 16 -9.32 -4.17 -18.36
C PHE A 16 -8.22 -3.33 -18.99
N GLU A 17 -7.22 -3.95 -19.60
CA GLU A 17 -6.14 -3.25 -20.31
C GLU A 17 -6.67 -2.43 -21.47
N ALA A 18 -7.59 -2.98 -22.27
CA ALA A 18 -8.24 -2.25 -23.36
C ALA A 18 -9.03 -1.03 -22.85
N ALA A 19 -9.70 -1.16 -21.72
CA ALA A 19 -10.40 -0.03 -21.08
C ALA A 19 -9.41 1.04 -20.62
N MET A 20 -8.27 0.68 -20.02
CA MET A 20 -7.23 1.64 -19.62
C MET A 20 -6.59 2.33 -20.81
N GLU A 21 -6.35 1.61 -21.91
CA GLU A 21 -5.87 2.19 -23.18
C GLU A 21 -6.87 3.20 -23.76
N TYR A 22 -8.16 2.85 -23.76
CA TYR A 22 -9.23 3.74 -24.20
C TYR A 22 -9.28 5.03 -23.36
N LEU A 23 -9.28 4.91 -22.04
CA LEU A 23 -9.28 6.06 -21.14
C LEU A 23 -8.06 6.97 -21.35
N THR A 24 -6.90 6.37 -21.60
CA THR A 24 -5.66 7.12 -21.89
C THR A 24 -5.75 7.87 -23.21
N ALA A 25 -6.26 7.21 -24.26
CA ALA A 25 -6.38 7.82 -25.59
C ALA A 25 -7.42 8.96 -25.64
N HIS A 26 -8.48 8.88 -24.81
CA HIS A 26 -9.60 9.83 -24.81
C HIS A 26 -9.65 10.74 -23.58
N GLN A 27 -8.55 10.83 -22.81
CA GLN A 27 -8.53 11.56 -21.53
C GLN A 27 -8.93 13.03 -21.65
N GLU A 28 -8.61 13.70 -22.76
CA GLU A 28 -8.99 15.09 -23.01
C GLU A 28 -10.49 15.21 -23.29
N GLU A 29 -11.03 14.35 -24.15
CA GLU A 29 -12.46 14.29 -24.47
C GLU A 29 -13.31 13.96 -23.23
N LEU A 30 -12.84 13.03 -22.42
CA LEU A 30 -13.54 12.59 -21.20
C LEU A 30 -13.30 13.53 -20.00
N HIS A 31 -12.44 14.54 -20.14
CA HIS A 31 -12.04 15.45 -19.06
C HIS A 31 -11.51 14.72 -17.81
N ILE A 32 -10.70 13.69 -17.99
CA ILE A 32 -10.12 12.88 -16.91
C ILE A 32 -8.60 12.95 -16.94
N CYS A 33 -7.99 12.53 -15.83
CA CYS A 33 -6.56 12.26 -15.76
C CYS A 33 -6.34 10.74 -15.77
N ALA A 34 -5.95 10.17 -16.91
CA ALA A 34 -5.74 8.74 -17.06
C ALA A 34 -4.68 8.17 -16.10
N ALA A 35 -3.70 8.99 -15.69
CA ALA A 35 -2.70 8.62 -14.69
C ALA A 35 -3.25 8.54 -13.24
N ARG A 36 -4.51 8.90 -13.01
CA ARG A 36 -5.17 8.89 -11.70
C ARG A 36 -6.44 8.04 -11.68
N VAL A 37 -6.55 7.06 -12.56
CA VAL A 37 -7.69 6.14 -12.58
C VAL A 37 -7.63 5.23 -11.35
N ILE A 38 -8.73 5.19 -10.60
CA ILE A 38 -8.95 4.26 -9.49
C ILE A 38 -9.89 3.16 -9.98
N ALA A 39 -9.47 1.92 -9.91
CA ALA A 39 -10.31 0.79 -10.30
C ALA A 39 -11.00 0.18 -9.06
N VAL A 40 -12.32 -0.03 -9.15
CA VAL A 40 -13.11 -0.61 -8.07
C VAL A 40 -13.64 -1.97 -8.53
N GLY A 41 -13.42 -2.99 -7.72
CA GLY A 41 -13.87 -4.35 -8.00
C GLY A 41 -14.54 -5.03 -6.80
N LEU A 42 -15.60 -5.79 -7.09
CA LEU A 42 -16.42 -6.47 -6.11
C LEU A 42 -16.40 -7.98 -6.42
N SER A 43 -16.16 -8.84 -5.44
CA SER A 43 -16.15 -10.29 -5.63
C SER A 43 -15.16 -10.72 -6.73
N ALA A 44 -15.63 -11.33 -7.83
CA ALA A 44 -14.79 -11.63 -8.99
C ALA A 44 -14.13 -10.38 -9.61
N GLY A 45 -14.82 -9.24 -9.57
CA GLY A 45 -14.22 -7.95 -9.94
C GLY A 45 -13.10 -7.52 -8.99
N GLY A 46 -13.20 -7.85 -7.70
CA GLY A 46 -12.13 -7.66 -6.72
C GLY A 46 -10.87 -8.45 -7.07
N HIS A 47 -11.04 -9.70 -7.56
CA HIS A 47 -9.93 -10.48 -8.14
C HIS A 47 -9.30 -9.75 -9.33
N LEU A 48 -10.13 -9.31 -10.28
CA LEU A 48 -9.65 -8.66 -11.49
C LEU A 48 -8.83 -7.40 -11.18
N VAL A 49 -9.35 -6.49 -10.33
CA VAL A 49 -8.62 -5.25 -10.03
C VAL A 49 -7.34 -5.52 -9.24
N THR A 50 -7.31 -6.55 -8.37
CA THR A 50 -6.10 -6.94 -7.64
C THR A 50 -5.06 -7.55 -8.60
N ALA A 51 -5.50 -8.37 -9.56
CA ALA A 51 -4.63 -8.88 -10.61
C ALA A 51 -4.09 -7.74 -11.48
N ALA A 52 -4.95 -6.79 -11.88
CA ALA A 52 -4.55 -5.62 -12.66
C ALA A 52 -3.55 -4.72 -11.90
N ALA A 53 -3.75 -4.53 -10.59
CA ALA A 53 -2.81 -3.79 -9.73
C ALA A 53 -1.38 -4.34 -9.79
N SER A 54 -1.25 -5.67 -9.96
CA SER A 54 0.03 -6.37 -9.88
C SER A 54 0.64 -6.72 -11.25
N SER A 55 -0.19 -7.00 -12.28
CA SER A 55 0.27 -7.59 -13.53
C SER A 55 -0.14 -6.85 -14.81
N ALA A 56 -1.10 -5.91 -14.78
CA ALA A 56 -1.48 -5.16 -15.96
C ALA A 56 -0.31 -4.32 -16.50
N LYS A 57 -0.24 -4.16 -17.84
CA LYS A 57 0.74 -3.27 -18.49
C LYS A 57 0.48 -1.81 -18.12
N ASN A 58 -0.81 -1.41 -18.22
CA ASN A 58 -1.29 -0.08 -17.83
C ASN A 58 -2.00 -0.19 -16.49
N ARG A 59 -1.23 -0.16 -15.39
CA ARG A 59 -1.79 -0.26 -14.05
C ARG A 59 -2.62 0.97 -13.69
N PRO A 60 -3.72 0.79 -12.95
CA PRO A 60 -4.42 1.92 -12.37
C PRO A 60 -3.54 2.62 -11.33
N TYR A 61 -3.90 3.85 -10.96
CA TYR A 61 -3.21 4.58 -9.89
C TYR A 61 -3.34 3.88 -8.54
N ALA A 62 -4.53 3.36 -8.24
CA ALA A 62 -4.82 2.53 -7.09
C ALA A 62 -6.05 1.65 -7.36
N VAL A 63 -6.29 0.65 -6.52
CA VAL A 63 -7.47 -0.20 -6.62
C VAL A 63 -8.22 -0.32 -5.30
N ILE A 64 -9.54 -0.50 -5.39
CA ILE A 64 -10.41 -0.80 -4.26
C ILE A 64 -11.02 -2.17 -4.52
N SER A 65 -10.68 -3.16 -3.70
CA SER A 65 -11.18 -4.55 -3.80
C SER A 65 -12.08 -4.88 -2.62
N CYS A 66 -13.37 -5.09 -2.90
CA CYS A 66 -14.34 -5.46 -1.88
C CYS A 66 -14.65 -6.95 -1.97
N TYR A 67 -14.50 -7.66 -0.86
CA TYR A 67 -14.74 -9.11 -0.74
C TYR A 67 -14.23 -9.90 -1.96
N GLY A 68 -13.02 -9.51 -2.44
CA GLY A 68 -12.40 -10.08 -3.64
C GLY A 68 -11.86 -11.49 -3.43
N LEU A 69 -11.99 -12.34 -4.46
CA LEU A 69 -11.29 -13.62 -4.51
C LEU A 69 -9.79 -13.35 -4.72
N ALA A 70 -8.94 -14.19 -4.15
CA ALA A 70 -7.50 -14.04 -4.31
C ALA A 70 -6.78 -15.38 -4.46
N ILE A 71 -7.01 -16.31 -3.55
CA ILE A 71 -6.21 -17.52 -3.40
C ILE A 71 -6.75 -18.71 -4.21
N ARG A 72 -5.83 -19.57 -4.64
CA ARG A 72 -6.12 -20.77 -5.44
C ARG A 72 -7.25 -21.61 -4.86
N LYS A 73 -7.28 -21.78 -3.53
CA LYS A 73 -8.31 -22.57 -2.84
C LYS A 73 -9.74 -22.08 -3.13
N THR A 74 -9.96 -20.77 -3.14
CA THR A 74 -11.27 -20.16 -3.44
C THR A 74 -11.51 -20.11 -4.94
N LEU A 75 -10.51 -19.75 -5.72
CA LEU A 75 -10.58 -19.66 -7.18
C LEU A 75 -10.96 -20.99 -7.83
N ALA A 76 -10.48 -22.11 -7.32
CA ALA A 76 -10.79 -23.44 -7.86
C ALA A 76 -12.27 -23.73 -7.99
N TYR A 77 -13.12 -23.10 -7.18
CA TYR A 77 -14.58 -23.27 -7.23
C TYR A 77 -15.29 -22.29 -8.15
N CYS A 78 -14.77 -21.08 -8.31
CA CYS A 78 -15.47 -19.97 -8.96
C CYS A 78 -14.79 -19.52 -10.26
N LEU A 79 -13.47 -19.52 -10.30
CA LEU A 79 -12.63 -19.01 -11.40
C LEU A 79 -11.39 -19.91 -11.55
N PRO A 80 -11.56 -21.18 -11.99
CA PRO A 80 -10.49 -22.18 -11.92
C PRO A 80 -9.26 -21.85 -12.77
N ASP A 81 -9.42 -21.08 -13.85
CA ASP A 81 -8.34 -20.68 -14.75
C ASP A 81 -7.63 -19.38 -14.30
N ALA A 82 -8.22 -18.65 -13.33
CA ALA A 82 -7.66 -17.40 -12.87
C ALA A 82 -6.42 -17.62 -11.97
N PRO A 83 -5.42 -16.74 -12.02
CA PRO A 83 -4.23 -16.84 -11.18
C PRO A 83 -4.54 -16.52 -9.71
N ASP A 84 -3.73 -17.05 -8.80
CA ASP A 84 -3.69 -16.61 -7.41
C ASP A 84 -3.11 -15.20 -7.35
N THR A 85 -3.91 -14.21 -6.96
CA THR A 85 -3.48 -12.82 -6.98
C THR A 85 -2.48 -12.50 -5.87
N SER A 86 -2.46 -13.27 -4.78
CA SER A 86 -1.43 -13.11 -3.74
C SER A 86 -0.03 -13.49 -4.24
N GLU A 87 0.06 -14.39 -5.23
CA GLU A 87 1.32 -14.77 -5.89
C GLU A 87 1.75 -13.77 -6.98
N LEU A 88 0.81 -12.95 -7.48
CA LEU A 88 1.12 -11.90 -8.47
C LEU A 88 1.69 -10.63 -7.83
N VAL A 89 1.47 -10.43 -6.53
CA VAL A 89 1.94 -9.24 -5.81
C VAL A 89 3.46 -9.12 -5.93
N ASN A 90 3.91 -7.91 -6.25
CA ASN A 90 5.32 -7.60 -6.40
C ASN A 90 5.57 -6.12 -6.05
N GLU A 91 6.83 -5.70 -6.05
CA GLU A 91 7.23 -4.33 -5.69
C GLU A 91 6.65 -3.23 -6.60
N THR A 92 6.09 -3.60 -7.75
CA THR A 92 5.47 -2.64 -8.68
C THR A 92 3.94 -2.60 -8.57
N THR A 93 3.35 -3.40 -7.66
CA THR A 93 1.91 -3.39 -7.39
C THR A 93 1.49 -2.00 -6.93
N CYS A 94 0.43 -1.45 -7.53
CA CYS A 94 -0.10 -0.14 -7.13
C CYS A 94 -0.82 -0.23 -5.77
N PRO A 95 -1.08 0.91 -5.09
CA PRO A 95 -1.78 0.93 -3.81
C PRO A 95 -3.14 0.23 -3.84
N VAL A 96 -3.48 -0.50 -2.77
CA VAL A 96 -4.68 -1.33 -2.68
C VAL A 96 -5.50 -1.03 -1.43
N PHE A 97 -6.79 -0.74 -1.60
CA PHE A 97 -7.75 -0.72 -0.49
C PHE A 97 -8.53 -2.03 -0.47
N LEU A 98 -8.61 -2.68 0.69
CA LEU A 98 -9.36 -3.93 0.88
C LEU A 98 -10.53 -3.71 1.84
N ALA A 99 -11.73 -4.16 1.46
CA ALA A 99 -12.87 -4.23 2.34
C ALA A 99 -13.45 -5.66 2.36
N SER A 100 -13.50 -6.29 3.52
CA SER A 100 -13.93 -7.68 3.65
C SER A 100 -14.74 -7.91 4.93
N SER A 101 -15.51 -8.98 4.96
CA SER A 101 -16.28 -9.39 6.11
C SER A 101 -15.78 -10.75 6.61
N ARG A 102 -15.63 -10.87 7.93
CA ARG A 102 -15.11 -12.09 8.54
C ARG A 102 -16.05 -13.29 8.39
N ASN A 103 -17.35 -13.06 8.28
CA ASN A 103 -18.36 -14.11 8.11
C ASN A 103 -18.79 -14.30 6.66
N ASP A 104 -17.96 -13.93 5.70
CA ASP A 104 -18.16 -14.25 4.30
C ASP A 104 -17.93 -15.75 4.07
N TRP A 105 -18.96 -16.46 3.64
CA TRP A 105 -18.90 -17.92 3.41
C TRP A 105 -18.55 -18.27 1.96
N ILE A 106 -18.69 -17.29 1.06
CA ILE A 106 -18.41 -17.47 -0.38
C ILE A 106 -16.94 -17.16 -0.65
N VAL A 107 -16.45 -16.04 -0.10
CA VAL A 107 -15.04 -15.64 -0.18
C VAL A 107 -14.49 -15.54 1.24
N PRO A 108 -13.96 -16.64 1.80
CA PRO A 108 -13.43 -16.65 3.17
C PRO A 108 -12.36 -15.58 3.39
N ILE A 109 -12.31 -15.04 4.60
CA ILE A 109 -11.37 -13.99 5.00
C ILE A 109 -9.91 -14.33 4.71
N GLU A 110 -9.59 -15.60 4.55
CA GLU A 110 -8.25 -16.07 4.17
C GLU A 110 -7.76 -15.42 2.86
N ASN A 111 -8.67 -15.07 1.91
CA ASN A 111 -8.31 -14.35 0.70
C ASN A 111 -7.69 -12.97 1.02
N THR A 112 -8.32 -12.23 1.92
CA THR A 112 -7.83 -10.91 2.34
C THR A 112 -6.53 -11.02 3.13
N THR A 113 -6.43 -11.96 4.09
CA THR A 113 -5.23 -12.08 4.92
C THR A 113 -4.01 -12.52 4.11
N LYS A 114 -4.19 -13.36 3.08
CA LYS A 114 -3.10 -13.75 2.17
C LYS A 114 -2.63 -12.61 1.28
N LEU A 115 -3.54 -11.75 0.83
CA LEU A 115 -3.16 -10.51 0.15
C LEU A 115 -2.36 -9.58 1.06
N ILE A 116 -2.81 -9.38 2.31
CA ILE A 116 -2.08 -8.57 3.29
C ILE A 116 -0.67 -9.12 3.52
N GLU A 117 -0.53 -10.44 3.73
CA GLU A 117 0.79 -11.08 3.87
C GLU A 117 1.70 -10.81 2.65
N ALA A 118 1.13 -10.84 1.44
CA ALA A 118 1.87 -10.57 0.20
C ALA A 118 2.23 -9.07 0.08
N PHE A 119 1.34 -8.16 0.46
CA PHE A 119 1.60 -6.72 0.45
C PHE A 119 2.72 -6.33 1.42
N GLU A 120 2.68 -6.86 2.64
CA GLU A 120 3.75 -6.66 3.63
C GLU A 120 5.11 -7.15 3.09
N LYS A 121 5.13 -8.36 2.51
CA LYS A 121 6.35 -8.95 1.94
C LYS A 121 6.98 -8.10 0.84
N HIS A 122 6.16 -7.42 0.02
CA HIS A 122 6.60 -6.65 -1.14
C HIS A 122 6.53 -5.13 -0.94
N PHE A 123 6.30 -4.67 0.29
CA PHE A 123 6.18 -3.25 0.64
C PHE A 123 5.20 -2.52 -0.28
N VAL A 124 4.02 -3.09 -0.46
CA VAL A 124 2.91 -2.48 -1.19
C VAL A 124 2.11 -1.60 -0.25
N ASP A 125 1.81 -0.39 -0.67
CA ASP A 125 0.91 0.49 0.07
C ASP A 125 -0.50 -0.09 0.07
N TYR A 126 -1.09 -0.31 1.23
CA TYR A 126 -2.46 -0.79 1.36
C TYR A 126 -3.17 -0.25 2.58
N GLU A 127 -4.50 -0.27 2.52
CA GLU A 127 -5.38 -0.12 3.69
C GLU A 127 -6.39 -1.27 3.68
N ALA A 128 -6.70 -1.85 4.84
CA ALA A 128 -7.58 -3.02 4.93
C ALA A 128 -8.61 -2.89 6.05
N HIS A 129 -9.89 -2.99 5.70
CA HIS A 129 -11.02 -3.00 6.61
C HIS A 129 -11.64 -4.39 6.68
N ILE A 130 -11.55 -5.03 7.85
CA ILE A 130 -12.14 -6.34 8.11
C ILE A 130 -13.29 -6.18 9.10
N TYR A 131 -14.50 -6.22 8.58
CA TYR A 131 -15.71 -6.12 9.39
C TYR A 131 -16.04 -7.45 10.07
N GLY A 132 -16.54 -7.41 11.30
CA GLY A 132 -16.88 -8.60 12.07
C GLY A 132 -17.91 -9.49 11.38
N TYR A 133 -18.90 -8.88 10.73
CA TYR A 133 -19.92 -9.55 9.91
C TYR A 133 -20.49 -8.57 8.87
N GLY A 134 -20.93 -9.11 7.74
CA GLY A 134 -21.44 -8.37 6.59
C GLY A 134 -21.81 -9.30 5.45
N LEU A 135 -21.51 -10.61 5.56
CA LEU A 135 -21.67 -11.62 4.51
C LEU A 135 -20.94 -11.27 3.21
N HIS A 136 -21.17 -12.07 2.17
CA HIS A 136 -20.70 -11.76 0.83
C HIS A 136 -21.62 -10.74 0.17
N GLY A 137 -21.05 -9.81 -0.58
CA GLY A 137 -21.86 -8.85 -1.35
C GLY A 137 -22.53 -7.77 -0.48
N PHE A 138 -21.89 -7.33 0.60
CA PHE A 138 -22.44 -6.33 1.53
C PHE A 138 -22.73 -4.96 0.91
N ARG A 139 -22.43 -4.76 -0.37
CA ARG A 139 -22.76 -3.57 -1.18
C ARG A 139 -22.49 -2.24 -0.42
N LEU A 140 -23.41 -1.28 -0.55
CA LEU A 140 -23.34 0.04 0.10
C LEU A 140 -23.91 0.04 1.53
N GLY A 141 -24.15 -1.11 2.14
CA GLY A 141 -24.62 -1.19 3.53
C GLY A 141 -26.11 -0.91 3.72
N ALA A 142 -26.47 -0.02 4.64
CA ALA A 142 -27.83 0.17 5.14
C ALA A 142 -28.89 0.51 4.09
N GLU A 143 -28.52 1.09 2.96
CA GLU A 143 -29.46 1.49 1.90
C GLU A 143 -30.07 0.31 1.13
N THR A 144 -29.49 -0.87 1.26
CA THR A 144 -29.96 -2.05 0.50
C THR A 144 -31.03 -2.86 1.21
N GLY A 145 -31.53 -2.42 2.35
CA GLY A 145 -32.52 -3.16 3.15
C GLY A 145 -31.97 -4.45 3.75
N ALA A 146 -30.68 -4.71 3.64
CA ALA A 146 -29.99 -5.82 4.27
C ALA A 146 -29.82 -5.57 5.78
N THR A 147 -30.96 -5.35 6.46
CA THR A 147 -31.04 -5.21 7.90
C THR A 147 -31.33 -6.59 8.49
N GLY A 148 -30.33 -7.23 8.97
CA GLY A 148 -30.46 -8.50 9.66
C GLY A 148 -29.33 -8.67 10.66
N PRO A 149 -29.45 -9.62 11.61
CA PRO A 149 -28.44 -9.87 12.62
C PRO A 149 -27.08 -10.29 12.05
N LEU A 150 -27.01 -10.57 10.75
CA LEU A 150 -25.81 -11.00 10.04
C LEU A 150 -25.04 -9.84 9.38
N PHE A 151 -25.55 -8.62 9.43
CA PHE A 151 -24.89 -7.44 8.86
C PHE A 151 -24.44 -6.48 9.95
N CYS A 152 -23.18 -6.10 9.90
CA CYS A 152 -22.65 -4.99 10.70
C CYS A 152 -23.09 -3.66 10.06
N ALA A 153 -23.72 -2.79 10.83
CA ALA A 153 -24.13 -1.47 10.34
C ALA A 153 -22.94 -0.66 9.75
N ARG A 154 -21.73 -0.92 10.25
CA ARG A 154 -20.50 -0.25 9.80
C ARG A 154 -19.96 -0.77 8.46
N VAL A 155 -20.44 -1.91 7.97
CA VAL A 155 -19.93 -2.49 6.71
C VAL A 155 -20.14 -1.55 5.52
N GLY A 156 -21.14 -0.67 5.57
CA GLY A 156 -21.38 0.34 4.55
C GLY A 156 -20.35 1.48 4.54
N ASN A 157 -19.61 1.67 5.61
CA ASN A 157 -18.61 2.73 5.72
C ASN A 157 -17.42 2.52 4.76
N TRP A 158 -17.26 1.32 4.20
CA TRP A 158 -16.17 1.03 3.29
C TRP A 158 -16.06 2.03 2.13
N MET A 159 -17.21 2.56 1.68
CA MET A 159 -17.23 3.54 0.60
C MET A 159 -16.59 4.86 1.06
N ASP A 160 -17.04 5.41 2.19
CA ASP A 160 -16.51 6.66 2.74
C ASP A 160 -15.03 6.50 3.13
N ASP A 161 -14.68 5.37 3.76
CA ASP A 161 -13.31 5.05 4.13
C ASP A 161 -12.40 4.97 2.89
N SER A 162 -12.85 4.28 1.83
CA SER A 162 -12.08 4.16 0.58
C SER A 162 -11.93 5.49 -0.16
N LEU A 163 -12.96 6.35 -0.15
CA LEU A 163 -12.88 7.69 -0.74
C LEU A 163 -11.93 8.59 0.05
N GLY A 164 -11.97 8.54 1.38
CA GLY A 164 -11.03 9.24 2.25
C GLY A 164 -9.58 8.82 1.99
N TRP A 165 -9.34 7.51 1.86
CA TRP A 165 -8.03 6.96 1.51
C TRP A 165 -7.55 7.43 0.12
N VAL A 166 -8.42 7.43 -0.89
CA VAL A 166 -8.09 7.96 -2.23
C VAL A 166 -7.75 9.45 -2.15
N GLU A 167 -8.48 10.24 -1.36
CA GLU A 167 -8.17 11.65 -1.15
C GLU A 167 -6.78 11.84 -0.53
N GLU A 168 -6.42 11.06 0.45
CA GLU A 168 -5.08 11.09 1.05
C GLU A 168 -3.99 10.74 0.04
N LEU A 169 -4.16 9.64 -0.73
CA LEU A 169 -3.23 9.24 -1.79
C LEU A 169 -3.00 10.34 -2.83
N THR A 170 -4.07 11.03 -3.21
CA THR A 170 -4.03 12.03 -4.30
C THR A 170 -3.65 13.42 -3.84
N SER A 171 -3.75 13.72 -2.54
CA SER A 171 -3.44 15.04 -1.97
C SER A 171 -1.96 15.30 -1.72
N GLY A 172 -1.10 14.30 -1.90
CA GLY A 172 0.33 14.37 -1.56
C GLY A 172 0.62 14.32 -0.06
N ARG A 173 -0.37 14.01 0.78
CA ARG A 173 -0.21 13.82 2.24
C ARG A 173 0.07 12.38 2.63
N TYR A 174 -0.16 11.44 1.73
CA TYR A 174 0.08 10.02 1.96
C TYR A 174 1.57 9.74 2.14
N VAL A 175 1.88 8.94 3.15
CA VAL A 175 3.25 8.47 3.42
C VAL A 175 3.31 7.00 3.04
N SER A 176 4.06 6.67 2.00
CA SER A 176 4.23 5.30 1.54
C SER A 176 4.97 4.46 2.57
N ILE A 177 4.62 3.17 2.66
CA ILE A 177 5.37 2.19 3.46
C ILE A 177 6.85 2.13 3.03
N ARG A 178 7.16 2.46 1.78
CA ARG A 178 8.54 2.55 1.26
C ARG A 178 9.34 3.72 1.81
N ASP A 179 8.68 4.68 2.43
CA ASP A 179 9.33 5.74 3.19
C ASP A 179 9.68 5.32 4.62
N CYS A 180 9.25 4.12 5.06
CA CYS A 180 9.61 3.60 6.38
C CYS A 180 11.10 3.24 6.47
N ALA A 181 11.63 3.31 7.69
CA ALA A 181 13.05 3.06 7.94
C ALA A 181 13.48 1.64 7.53
N GLU A 182 12.63 0.64 7.73
CA GLU A 182 12.91 -0.76 7.40
C GLU A 182 13.12 -0.95 5.89
N TYR A 183 12.23 -0.39 5.07
CA TYR A 183 12.39 -0.44 3.61
C TYR A 183 13.67 0.29 3.17
N GLN A 184 13.92 1.50 3.71
CA GLN A 184 15.07 2.31 3.35
C GLN A 184 16.38 1.66 3.77
N ASP A 185 16.40 0.98 4.93
CA ASP A 185 17.59 0.24 5.39
C ASP A 185 17.94 -0.93 4.47
N ALA A 186 16.93 -1.59 3.87
CA ALA A 186 17.13 -2.74 3.00
C ALA A 186 17.41 -2.37 1.54
N HIS A 187 16.83 -1.27 1.01
CA HIS A 187 16.76 -1.03 -0.43
C HIS A 187 17.44 0.27 -0.90
N ALA A 188 17.65 1.25 -0.02
CA ALA A 188 18.31 2.49 -0.44
C ALA A 188 19.80 2.26 -0.76
N ALA A 189 20.28 2.79 -1.87
CA ALA A 189 21.68 2.66 -2.25
C ALA A 189 22.63 3.47 -1.36
N VAL A 190 22.14 4.61 -0.87
CA VAL A 190 22.91 5.52 0.00
C VAL A 190 22.10 5.87 1.24
N LEU A 191 22.78 6.30 2.30
CA LEU A 191 22.13 6.72 3.54
C LEU A 191 21.40 8.06 3.37
N SER A 192 20.28 8.18 4.07
CA SER A 192 19.49 9.41 4.18
C SER A 192 18.84 9.49 5.56
N THR A 193 18.16 10.58 5.87
CA THR A 193 17.37 10.70 7.10
C THR A 193 16.17 9.74 7.16
N ARG A 194 15.82 9.09 6.06
CA ARG A 194 14.78 8.07 5.99
C ARG A 194 15.22 6.72 6.56
N ASN A 195 16.53 6.44 6.57
CA ASN A 195 17.05 5.24 7.22
C ASN A 195 16.85 5.28 8.74
N SER A 196 16.84 4.11 9.37
CA SER A 196 16.75 4.00 10.81
C SER A 196 17.93 4.70 11.49
N CYS A 197 17.68 5.22 12.68
CA CYS A 197 18.77 5.79 13.48
C CYS A 197 19.85 4.74 13.74
N ARG A 198 19.48 3.46 13.97
CA ARG A 198 20.44 2.37 14.10
C ARG A 198 21.37 2.30 12.90
N LYS A 199 20.82 2.25 11.68
CA LYS A 199 21.59 2.13 10.43
C LYS A 199 22.53 3.32 10.24
N ILE A 200 22.01 4.54 10.44
CA ILE A 200 22.80 5.77 10.29
C ILE A 200 23.98 5.79 11.29
N PHE A 201 23.74 5.45 12.56
CA PHE A 201 24.74 5.53 13.61
C PHE A 201 25.59 4.27 13.79
N ALA A 202 25.32 3.19 13.05
CA ALA A 202 26.22 2.06 12.94
C ALA A 202 27.56 2.44 12.29
N ASN A 203 27.56 3.42 11.38
CA ASN A 203 28.78 3.98 10.82
C ASN A 203 29.25 5.18 11.68
N PRO A 204 30.40 5.09 12.39
CA PRO A 204 30.89 6.19 13.23
C PRO A 204 31.08 7.52 12.48
N ARG A 205 31.44 7.46 11.19
CA ARG A 205 31.67 8.66 10.37
C ARG A 205 30.41 9.48 10.14
N THR A 206 29.23 8.84 10.08
CA THR A 206 27.95 9.56 9.95
C THR A 206 27.60 10.29 11.24
N GLY A 207 27.83 9.67 12.39
CA GLY A 207 27.69 10.30 13.71
C GLY A 207 28.60 11.53 13.86
N GLU A 208 29.89 11.41 13.50
CA GLU A 208 30.82 12.51 13.50
C GLU A 208 30.43 13.65 12.54
N LEU A 209 29.95 13.28 11.33
CA LEU A 209 29.44 14.24 10.35
C LEU A 209 28.26 15.02 10.93
N LEU A 210 27.26 14.33 11.50
CA LEU A 210 26.08 14.97 12.08
C LEU A 210 26.46 15.86 13.25
N GLN A 211 27.29 15.39 14.16
CA GLN A 211 27.76 16.17 15.30
C GLN A 211 28.49 17.45 14.87
N LYS A 212 29.35 17.38 13.83
CA LYS A 212 30.17 18.48 13.36
C LYS A 212 29.41 19.48 12.51
N LYS A 213 28.58 19.02 11.56
CA LYS A 213 27.89 19.87 10.58
C LYS A 213 26.47 20.24 10.98
N PHE A 214 25.81 19.42 11.79
CA PHE A 214 24.39 19.57 12.19
C PHE A 214 24.24 19.39 13.72
N PRO A 215 24.94 20.15 14.56
CA PRO A 215 25.02 19.90 16.00
C PRO A 215 23.65 19.98 16.71
N ILE A 216 22.75 20.84 16.27
CA ILE A 216 21.41 20.98 16.86
C ILE A 216 20.61 19.69 16.62
N GLN A 217 20.60 19.18 15.40
CA GLN A 217 19.86 17.97 15.02
C GLN A 217 20.47 16.72 15.68
N TYR A 218 21.80 16.69 15.81
CA TYR A 218 22.50 15.64 16.55
C TYR A 218 22.10 15.64 18.04
N LEU A 219 22.02 16.81 18.67
CA LEU A 219 21.56 16.94 20.06
C LEU A 219 20.11 16.52 20.23
N LEU A 220 19.22 16.82 19.28
CA LEU A 220 17.83 16.33 19.29
C LEU A 220 17.80 14.81 19.30
N TYR A 221 18.58 14.17 18.43
CA TYR A 221 18.69 12.70 18.43
C TYR A 221 19.19 12.15 19.76
N GLN A 222 20.27 12.74 20.34
CA GLN A 222 20.83 12.29 21.61
C GLN A 222 19.81 12.44 22.76
N ALA A 223 19.06 13.53 22.78
CA ALA A 223 18.03 13.77 23.79
C ALA A 223 16.90 12.74 23.67
N ALA A 224 16.42 12.46 22.45
CA ALA A 224 15.39 11.46 22.20
C ALA A 224 15.88 10.04 22.57
N LYS A 225 17.11 9.69 22.18
CA LYS A 225 17.71 8.39 22.53
C LYS A 225 17.81 8.18 24.04
N LYS A 226 18.11 9.22 24.79
CA LYS A 226 18.15 9.17 26.25
C LYS A 226 16.76 8.92 26.87
N GLN A 227 15.70 9.43 26.25
CA GLN A 227 14.34 9.31 26.76
C GLN A 227 13.66 7.98 26.42
N VAL A 228 13.78 7.54 25.16
CA VAL A 228 13.01 6.39 24.64
C VAL A 228 13.86 5.16 24.31
N GLY A 229 15.18 5.23 24.54
CA GLY A 229 16.08 4.08 24.51
C GLY A 229 16.13 3.40 23.14
N PHE A 230 15.94 2.08 23.14
CA PHE A 230 16.08 1.26 21.93
C PHE A 230 15.02 1.55 20.86
N PHE A 231 13.86 2.10 21.21
CA PHE A 231 12.87 2.51 20.21
C PHE A 231 13.43 3.51 19.19
N MET A 232 14.42 4.31 19.59
CA MET A 232 15.10 5.21 18.65
C MET A 232 15.88 4.49 17.58
N ASP A 233 16.30 3.27 17.81
CA ASP A 233 17.09 2.50 16.85
C ASP A 233 16.27 2.07 15.64
N THR A 234 14.94 1.92 15.79
CA THR A 234 14.01 1.53 14.71
C THR A 234 13.33 2.69 14.01
N VAL A 235 13.36 3.89 14.61
CA VAL A 235 12.75 5.11 14.04
C VAL A 235 13.70 5.74 13.01
N SER A 236 13.14 6.28 11.92
CA SER A 236 13.94 7.08 10.99
C SER A 236 14.34 8.41 11.62
N LEU A 237 15.51 8.88 11.25
CA LEU A 237 15.98 10.19 11.70
C LEU A 237 15.06 11.32 11.18
N ARG A 238 14.44 11.11 10.00
CA ARG A 238 13.46 12.03 9.41
C ARG A 238 12.23 12.19 10.30
N ASN A 239 11.65 11.08 10.78
CA ASN A 239 10.46 11.12 11.64
C ASN A 239 10.75 11.89 12.93
N LEU A 240 11.91 11.66 13.53
CA LEU A 240 12.33 12.43 14.70
C LEU A 240 12.42 13.95 14.41
N PHE A 241 13.01 14.32 13.27
CA PHE A 241 13.16 15.72 12.89
C PHE A 241 11.82 16.37 12.57
N GLN A 242 10.90 15.65 11.93
CA GLN A 242 9.53 16.13 11.66
C GLN A 242 8.75 16.36 12.96
N LEU A 243 8.83 15.42 13.92
CA LEU A 243 8.23 15.59 15.25
C LEU A 243 8.82 16.81 15.99
N ALA A 244 10.12 17.05 15.84
CA ALA A 244 10.80 18.21 16.40
C ALA A 244 10.63 19.50 15.56
N LYS A 245 9.77 19.47 14.52
CA LYS A 245 9.49 20.60 13.61
C LYS A 245 10.76 21.19 12.95
N VAL A 246 11.74 20.35 12.66
CA VAL A 246 12.91 20.74 11.84
C VAL A 246 12.43 21.02 10.42
N SER A 247 12.91 22.12 9.83
CA SER A 247 12.48 22.51 8.49
C SER A 247 12.93 21.50 7.41
N GLU A 248 12.12 21.26 6.39
CA GLU A 248 12.48 20.39 5.26
C GLU A 248 13.76 20.83 4.56
N LYS A 249 14.05 22.14 4.51
CA LYS A 249 15.32 22.66 4.00
C LYS A 249 16.53 22.18 4.81
N ALA A 250 16.39 22.06 6.13
CA ALA A 250 17.45 21.53 6.98
C ALA A 250 17.59 20.01 6.81
N ILE A 251 16.47 19.29 6.71
CA ILE A 251 16.45 17.85 6.45
C ILE A 251 17.11 17.52 5.11
N SER A 252 16.79 18.24 4.03
CA SER A 252 17.39 18.05 2.71
C SER A 252 18.93 18.23 2.72
N LYS A 253 19.45 19.18 3.50
CA LYS A 253 20.91 19.35 3.64
C LYS A 253 21.58 18.19 4.37
N ILE A 254 20.85 17.57 5.31
CA ILE A 254 21.34 16.38 6.01
C ILE A 254 21.31 15.19 5.06
N ASP A 255 20.25 15.03 4.27
CA ASP A 255 20.16 13.98 3.25
C ASP A 255 21.28 14.07 2.22
N GLU A 256 21.57 15.28 1.72
CA GLU A 256 22.71 15.52 0.83
C GLU A 256 24.06 15.11 1.47
N ALA A 257 24.24 15.41 2.74
CA ALA A 257 25.47 15.07 3.46
C ALA A 257 25.58 13.56 3.76
N LEU A 258 24.46 12.88 4.08
CA LEU A 258 24.40 11.44 4.30
C LEU A 258 24.51 10.64 2.99
N GLY A 259 24.05 11.20 1.87
CA GLY A 259 24.13 10.58 0.55
C GLY A 259 25.57 10.32 0.05
N ALA A 260 26.58 10.84 0.74
CA ALA A 260 27.98 10.48 0.49
C ALA A 260 28.38 9.10 1.08
N PHE A 261 27.49 8.46 1.84
CA PHE A 261 27.74 7.16 2.46
C PHE A 261 26.87 6.09 1.80
N GLU A 262 27.50 5.00 1.37
CA GLU A 262 26.79 3.83 0.86
C GLU A 262 26.00 3.15 1.99
N ASN A 263 24.83 2.65 1.64
CA ASN A 263 23.99 1.84 2.53
C ASN A 263 24.44 0.37 2.43
N VAL A 264 25.55 0.02 3.03
CA VAL A 264 26.09 -1.34 3.03
C VAL A 264 25.38 -2.21 4.06
N GLU A 265 25.11 -3.48 3.69
CA GLU A 265 24.68 -4.48 4.68
C GLU A 265 25.74 -4.64 5.76
N GLU A 266 25.30 -4.63 7.03
CA GLU A 266 26.18 -5.00 8.12
C GLU A 266 26.54 -6.49 7.93
N CYS A 267 27.81 -6.79 7.71
CA CYS A 267 28.30 -8.16 7.81
C CYS A 267 28.00 -8.64 9.23
N ARG A 268 27.03 -9.55 9.35
CA ARG A 268 26.70 -10.25 10.61
C ARG A 268 27.79 -11.21 11.01
#